data_5e6920cd6d4aa41f996ee68756359235
#
_entry.id   5e6920cd6d4aa41f996ee68756359235
#
_cell.length_a   1.000
_cell.length_b   1.000
_cell.length_c   1.000
_cell.angle_alpha   90.00
_cell.angle_beta   90.00
_cell.angle_gamma   90.00
#
_symmetry.space_group_name_H-M   'P 1'
#
loop_
_entity.id
_entity.type
_entity.pdbx_description
1 polymer ?
#
loop_
_entity_poly.entity_id
_entity_poly.type
_entity_poly.pdbx_seq_one_letter_code
_entity_poly.pdbx_strand_id
1 'polypeptide(L)'
;AMSAADTEKKVPAAAVVTSITMSMVYFLYLTVCRAGFDVLNCQDTMPPTGKFYMVSMPLEECYKDGGMQLRLLPYAVLLLLVYGVGFPAGIAFIFALKKKTILADQSLRLQDKGDTYLNNPNYGFRRACGQMYGMYQPKFVLWPTLILIRKIFLCAANVLFKENPTYQLSATLSIMFAAFIFQVKANPFLDVKEKARLMREQAEANILKEVLRLERQSMLVRVQGNSYGQLMHTMRKQIDEQDKIMAQNRMDIFNL
;
A
#
# COMPACT_ATOMS: atom_id res chain seq x y z
N ALA A 1 10.43 12.36 41.62
CA ALA A 1 10.87 11.60 40.46
C ALA A 1 9.67 10.76 39.96
N MET A 2 8.88 11.29 39.03
CA MET A 2 7.82 10.53 38.37
C MET A 2 8.51 9.58 37.40
N SER A 3 8.22 8.30 37.52
CA SER A 3 8.78 7.21 36.74
C SER A 3 8.48 7.43 35.25
N ALA A 4 9.51 7.41 34.42
CA ALA A 4 9.41 7.48 32.95
C ALA A 4 8.65 6.29 32.32
N ALA A 5 8.19 5.34 33.13
CA ALA A 5 7.46 4.13 32.68
C ALA A 5 5.96 4.35 32.45
N ASP A 6 5.36 5.46 32.91
CA ASP A 6 3.90 5.67 32.87
C ASP A 6 3.40 6.42 31.61
N THR A 7 4.29 6.83 30.71
CA THR A 7 3.93 7.64 29.54
C THR A 7 3.87 6.85 28.22
N GLU A 8 4.01 5.54 28.25
CA GLU A 8 3.79 4.71 27.07
C GLU A 8 2.29 4.58 26.81
N LYS A 9 1.76 5.52 26.05
CA LYS A 9 0.36 5.53 25.62
C LYS A 9 0.06 4.20 24.94
N LYS A 10 -0.63 3.28 25.64
CA LYS A 10 -0.97 1.93 25.13
C LYS A 10 -1.61 2.05 23.76
N VAL A 11 -1.12 1.25 22.82
CA VAL A 11 -1.69 1.14 21.47
C VAL A 11 -3.19 0.86 21.61
N PRO A 12 -4.10 1.65 21.03
CA PRO A 12 -5.52 1.37 21.16
C PRO A 12 -5.81 -0.01 20.57
N ALA A 13 -6.47 -0.87 21.36
CA ALA A 13 -6.83 -2.22 20.96
C ALA A 13 -7.52 -2.25 19.59
N ALA A 14 -8.34 -1.24 19.30
CA ALA A 14 -8.97 -1.06 18.00
C ALA A 14 -7.97 -1.01 16.83
N ALA A 15 -6.83 -0.34 16.96
CA ALA A 15 -5.82 -0.27 15.89
C ALA A 15 -5.15 -1.62 15.63
N VAL A 16 -4.94 -2.42 16.68
CA VAL A 16 -4.39 -3.78 16.57
C VAL A 16 -5.40 -4.70 15.89
N VAL A 17 -6.64 -4.69 16.34
CA VAL A 17 -7.72 -5.48 15.72
C VAL A 17 -7.90 -5.10 14.25
N THR A 18 -7.93 -3.81 13.92
CA THR A 18 -8.02 -3.35 12.53
C THR A 18 -6.84 -3.85 11.70
N SER A 19 -5.61 -3.82 12.22
CA SER A 19 -4.42 -4.33 11.52
C SER A 19 -4.54 -5.82 11.21
N ILE A 20 -4.93 -6.62 12.20
CA ILE A 20 -5.12 -8.07 12.04
C ILE A 20 -6.22 -8.34 11.02
N THR A 21 -7.38 -7.70 11.16
CA THR A 21 -8.52 -7.85 10.25
C THR A 21 -8.13 -7.49 8.81
N MET A 22 -7.49 -6.33 8.60
CA MET A 22 -7.03 -5.91 7.28
C MET A 22 -6.03 -6.90 6.67
N SER A 23 -5.10 -7.43 7.46
CA SER A 23 -4.15 -8.44 7.00
C SER A 23 -4.86 -9.73 6.60
N MET A 24 -5.78 -10.24 7.43
CA MET A 24 -6.57 -11.44 7.15
C MET A 24 -7.40 -11.28 5.88
N VAL A 25 -8.13 -10.17 5.73
CA VAL A 25 -8.93 -9.87 4.55
C VAL A 25 -8.06 -9.80 3.30
N TYR A 26 -6.88 -9.19 3.38
CA TYR A 26 -5.93 -9.11 2.27
C TYR A 26 -5.38 -10.48 1.86
N PHE A 27 -5.04 -11.35 2.82
CA PHE A 27 -4.54 -12.70 2.54
C PHE A 27 -5.64 -13.59 1.95
N LEU A 28 -6.83 -13.56 2.52
CA LEU A 28 -7.96 -14.38 2.08
C LEU A 28 -8.58 -13.90 0.77
N TYR A 29 -8.20 -12.71 0.29
CA TYR A 29 -8.81 -12.08 -0.88
C TYR A 29 -8.90 -13.00 -2.09
N LEU A 30 -7.80 -13.66 -2.45
CA LEU A 30 -7.75 -14.55 -3.61
C LEU A 30 -8.67 -15.78 -3.43
N THR A 31 -8.64 -16.38 -2.24
CA THR A 31 -9.42 -17.57 -1.92
C THR A 31 -10.92 -17.28 -1.95
N VAL A 32 -11.34 -16.16 -1.37
CA VAL A 32 -12.75 -15.75 -1.34
C VAL A 32 -13.26 -15.36 -2.73
N CYS A 33 -12.46 -14.62 -3.52
CA CYS A 33 -12.81 -14.31 -4.90
C CYS A 33 -12.93 -15.59 -5.74
N ARG A 34 -12.01 -16.54 -5.58
CA ARG A 34 -12.08 -17.84 -6.28
C ARG A 34 -13.34 -18.59 -5.92
N ALA A 35 -13.70 -18.70 -4.65
CA ALA A 35 -14.94 -19.35 -4.23
C ALA A 35 -16.19 -18.70 -4.84
N GLY A 36 -16.23 -17.37 -4.94
CA GLY A 36 -17.31 -16.66 -5.63
C GLY A 36 -17.38 -16.97 -7.12
N PHE A 37 -16.24 -17.01 -7.80
CA PHE A 37 -16.19 -17.39 -9.21
C PHE A 37 -16.53 -18.87 -9.45
N ASP A 38 -16.19 -19.78 -8.53
CA ASP A 38 -16.48 -21.22 -8.68
C ASP A 38 -17.98 -21.50 -8.73
N VAL A 39 -18.83 -20.70 -8.08
CA VAL A 39 -20.29 -20.80 -8.17
C VAL A 39 -20.82 -20.40 -9.57
N LEU A 40 -20.11 -19.47 -10.24
CA LEU A 40 -20.45 -19.02 -11.59
C LEU A 40 -19.93 -19.98 -12.68
N ASN A 41 -19.10 -20.93 -12.30
CA ASN A 41 -18.36 -21.77 -13.21
C ASN A 41 -19.14 -23.06 -13.52
N CYS A 42 -19.91 -23.01 -14.59
CA CYS A 42 -20.70 -24.15 -15.12
C CYS A 42 -20.10 -24.66 -16.43
N GLN A 43 -20.02 -25.96 -16.60
CA GLN A 43 -19.54 -26.63 -17.83
C GLN A 43 -20.53 -27.63 -18.35
N ASP A 44 -20.54 -27.81 -19.68
CA ASP A 44 -21.27 -28.90 -20.31
C ASP A 44 -20.55 -30.25 -20.09
N THR A 45 -21.27 -31.33 -20.17
CA THR A 45 -20.72 -32.69 -20.09
C THR A 45 -20.04 -33.11 -21.40
N MET A 46 -19.06 -34.01 -21.30
CA MET A 46 -18.50 -34.66 -22.49
C MET A 46 -18.93 -36.16 -22.54
N PRO A 47 -19.70 -36.54 -23.52
CA PRO A 47 -20.27 -35.82 -24.66
C PRO A 47 -21.33 -34.78 -24.25
N PRO A 48 -21.50 -33.69 -25.03
CA PRO A 48 -22.40 -32.60 -24.67
C PRO A 48 -23.85 -33.09 -24.60
N THR A 49 -24.46 -32.91 -23.43
CA THR A 49 -25.87 -33.30 -23.17
C THR A 49 -26.83 -32.12 -23.22
N GLY A 50 -26.29 -30.90 -23.41
CA GLY A 50 -27.05 -29.65 -23.32
C GLY A 50 -27.36 -29.24 -21.88
N LYS A 51 -26.80 -29.93 -20.89
CA LYS A 51 -26.93 -29.62 -19.47
C LYS A 51 -25.60 -29.16 -18.89
N PHE A 52 -25.64 -28.06 -18.20
CA PHE A 52 -24.46 -27.50 -17.54
C PHE A 52 -24.40 -27.96 -16.09
N TYR A 53 -23.22 -28.32 -15.63
CA TYR A 53 -22.95 -28.74 -14.25
C TYR A 53 -21.92 -27.86 -13.61
N MET A 54 -22.07 -27.63 -12.30
CA MET A 54 -21.11 -26.82 -11.55
C MET A 54 -19.81 -27.60 -11.41
N VAL A 55 -18.70 -26.98 -11.80
CA VAL A 55 -17.39 -27.65 -11.82
C VAL A 55 -16.92 -28.09 -10.44
N SER A 56 -17.19 -27.27 -9.42
CA SER A 56 -16.87 -27.61 -8.04
C SER A 56 -17.76 -28.69 -7.43
N MET A 57 -18.95 -28.92 -8.01
CA MET A 57 -19.92 -29.95 -7.62
C MET A 57 -20.55 -30.61 -8.87
N PRO A 58 -19.87 -31.61 -9.47
CA PRO A 58 -20.29 -32.19 -10.75
C PRO A 58 -21.68 -32.87 -10.77
N LEU A 59 -22.28 -33.10 -9.62
CA LEU A 59 -23.62 -33.67 -9.49
C LEU A 59 -24.74 -32.61 -9.52
N GLU A 60 -24.37 -31.33 -9.38
CA GLU A 60 -25.33 -30.23 -9.35
C GLU A 60 -25.48 -29.59 -10.74
N GLU A 61 -26.71 -29.72 -11.29
CA GLU A 61 -27.09 -29.10 -12.56
C GLU A 61 -27.23 -27.57 -12.38
N CYS A 62 -26.54 -26.81 -13.23
CA CYS A 62 -26.64 -25.36 -13.23
C CYS A 62 -27.99 -24.89 -13.80
N TYR A 63 -28.43 -23.73 -13.30
CA TYR A 63 -29.64 -23.04 -13.77
C TYR A 63 -30.95 -23.86 -13.64
N LYS A 64 -30.93 -24.95 -12.86
CA LYS A 64 -32.10 -25.73 -12.57
C LYS A 64 -32.93 -25.06 -11.48
N ASP A 65 -34.25 -24.95 -11.69
CA ASP A 65 -35.17 -24.41 -10.69
C ASP A 65 -35.10 -25.21 -9.37
N GLY A 66 -34.82 -24.47 -8.28
CA GLY A 66 -34.63 -25.06 -6.96
C GLY A 66 -33.25 -25.72 -6.73
N GLY A 67 -32.36 -25.74 -7.73
CA GLY A 67 -30.99 -26.23 -7.61
C GLY A 67 -30.16 -25.42 -6.62
N MET A 68 -29.12 -26.04 -6.06
CA MET A 68 -28.22 -25.42 -5.09
C MET A 68 -27.43 -24.23 -5.70
N GLN A 69 -27.00 -24.40 -6.96
CA GLN A 69 -26.26 -23.34 -7.68
C GLN A 69 -27.10 -22.07 -7.80
N LEU A 70 -28.39 -22.17 -8.18
CA LEU A 70 -29.26 -20.98 -8.32
C LEU A 70 -29.50 -20.28 -6.99
N ARG A 71 -29.53 -21.01 -5.88
CA ARG A 71 -29.66 -20.47 -4.53
C ARG A 71 -28.37 -19.75 -4.07
N LEU A 72 -27.20 -20.27 -4.47
CA LEU A 72 -25.90 -19.68 -4.13
C LEU A 72 -25.52 -18.50 -5.02
N LEU A 73 -26.08 -18.42 -6.24
CA LEU A 73 -25.74 -17.40 -7.23
C LEU A 73 -25.84 -15.95 -6.69
N PRO A 74 -26.95 -15.51 -6.05
CA PRO A 74 -27.05 -14.15 -5.55
C PRO A 74 -26.01 -13.84 -4.48
N TYR A 75 -25.68 -14.81 -3.63
CA TYR A 75 -24.64 -14.64 -2.61
C TYR A 75 -23.25 -14.55 -3.22
N ALA A 76 -22.96 -15.36 -4.25
CA ALA A 76 -21.70 -15.32 -4.98
C ALA A 76 -21.51 -13.98 -5.71
N VAL A 77 -22.55 -13.48 -6.37
CA VAL A 77 -22.50 -12.16 -7.03
C VAL A 77 -22.31 -11.05 -6.00
N LEU A 78 -23.06 -11.06 -4.91
CA LEU A 78 -22.91 -10.10 -3.82
C LEU A 78 -21.50 -10.12 -3.23
N LEU A 79 -20.96 -11.33 -2.99
CA LEU A 79 -19.61 -11.53 -2.48
C LEU A 79 -18.56 -10.94 -3.43
N LEU A 80 -18.66 -11.19 -4.73
CA LEU A 80 -17.75 -10.66 -5.75
C LEU A 80 -17.85 -9.14 -5.87
N LEU A 81 -19.07 -8.57 -5.78
CA LEU A 81 -19.25 -7.13 -5.81
C LEU A 81 -18.68 -6.45 -4.56
N VAL A 82 -19.05 -6.93 -3.37
CA VAL A 82 -18.65 -6.31 -2.10
C VAL A 82 -17.17 -6.57 -1.80
N TYR A 83 -16.74 -7.81 -1.93
CA TYR A 83 -15.40 -8.21 -1.56
C TYR A 83 -14.42 -8.12 -2.75
N GLY A 84 -14.79 -8.62 -3.93
CA GLY A 84 -13.94 -8.60 -5.11
C GLY A 84 -13.65 -7.19 -5.61
N VAL A 85 -14.67 -6.35 -5.72
CA VAL A 85 -14.55 -4.97 -6.21
C VAL A 85 -14.53 -3.95 -5.07
N GLY A 86 -15.43 -4.10 -4.09
CA GLY A 86 -15.62 -3.13 -3.01
C GLY A 86 -14.41 -3.02 -2.09
N PHE A 87 -13.73 -4.11 -1.78
CA PHE A 87 -12.54 -4.09 -0.92
C PHE A 87 -11.35 -3.34 -1.56
N PRO A 88 -10.92 -3.62 -2.81
CA PRO A 88 -9.89 -2.82 -3.48
C PRO A 88 -10.29 -1.35 -3.63
N ALA A 89 -11.54 -1.08 -3.98
CA ALA A 89 -12.06 0.28 -4.10
C ALA A 89 -12.06 1.01 -2.74
N GLY A 90 -12.45 0.32 -1.67
CA GLY A 90 -12.42 0.85 -0.31
C GLY A 90 -11.00 1.20 0.16
N ILE A 91 -10.02 0.32 -0.10
CA ILE A 91 -8.60 0.61 0.18
C ILE A 91 -8.13 1.83 -0.62
N ALA A 92 -8.41 1.87 -1.93
CA ALA A 92 -8.04 2.99 -2.78
C ALA A 92 -8.65 4.31 -2.26
N PHE A 93 -9.91 4.29 -1.88
CA PHE A 93 -10.62 5.44 -1.34
C PHE A 93 -10.02 5.92 -0.01
N ILE A 94 -9.80 5.01 0.94
CA ILE A 94 -9.17 5.35 2.24
C ILE A 94 -7.77 5.93 2.02
N PHE A 95 -6.97 5.34 1.13
CA PHE A 95 -5.61 5.80 0.86
C PHE A 95 -5.60 7.13 0.12
N ALA A 96 -6.55 7.37 -0.78
CA ALA A 96 -6.70 8.66 -1.45
C ALA A 96 -7.07 9.76 -0.45
N LEU A 97 -8.05 9.52 0.43
CA LEU A 97 -8.47 10.46 1.47
C LEU A 97 -7.34 10.75 2.48
N LYS A 98 -6.61 9.71 2.90
CA LYS A 98 -5.55 9.80 3.91
C LYS A 98 -4.15 9.99 3.31
N LYS A 99 -4.06 10.34 2.02
CA LYS A 99 -2.78 10.49 1.31
C LYS A 99 -1.79 11.39 2.05
N LYS A 100 -2.23 12.54 2.57
CA LYS A 100 -1.37 13.47 3.34
C LYS A 100 -0.84 12.83 4.62
N THR A 101 -1.68 12.07 5.33
CA THR A 101 -1.31 11.34 6.54
C THR A 101 -0.28 10.24 6.24
N ILE A 102 -0.49 9.50 5.16
CA ILE A 102 0.43 8.44 4.72
C ILE A 102 1.78 9.02 4.32
N LEU A 103 1.79 10.11 3.55
CA LEU A 103 3.03 10.78 3.14
C LEU A 103 3.81 11.32 4.35
N ALA A 104 3.12 11.91 5.33
CA ALA A 104 3.75 12.37 6.57
C ALA A 104 4.34 11.20 7.37
N ASP A 105 3.62 10.08 7.49
CA ASP A 105 4.12 8.87 8.15
C ASP A 105 5.33 8.27 7.42
N GLN A 106 5.27 8.17 6.09
CA GLN A 106 6.39 7.67 5.29
C GLN A 106 7.62 8.58 5.39
N SER A 107 7.44 9.91 5.49
CA SER A 107 8.56 10.84 5.68
C SER A 107 9.26 10.65 7.02
N LEU A 108 8.51 10.40 8.10
CA LEU A 108 9.07 10.06 9.40
C LEU A 108 9.80 8.72 9.38
N ARG A 109 9.26 7.76 8.65
CA ARG A 109 9.82 6.42 8.49
C ARG A 109 11.13 6.43 7.71
N LEU A 110 11.26 7.29 6.69
CA LEU A 110 12.51 7.49 5.96
C LEU A 110 13.63 8.00 6.88
N GLN A 111 13.29 8.76 7.92
CA GLN A 111 14.22 9.28 8.94
C GLN A 111 14.46 8.31 10.10
N ASP A 112 13.99 7.06 10.00
CA ASP A 112 13.97 6.05 11.07
C ASP A 112 13.33 6.57 12.39
N LYS A 113 12.37 7.48 12.25
CA LYS A 113 11.58 8.07 13.32
C LYS A 113 10.12 7.61 13.22
N GLY A 114 9.37 7.83 14.30
CA GLY A 114 7.91 7.62 14.26
C GLY A 114 7.45 6.21 14.63
N ASP A 115 8.31 5.39 15.26
CA ASP A 115 7.95 4.05 15.75
C ASP A 115 7.16 4.08 17.06
N THR A 116 7.00 5.25 17.66
CA THR A 116 6.28 5.45 18.92
C THR A 116 5.21 6.54 18.78
N TYR A 117 4.24 6.52 19.68
CA TYR A 117 3.22 7.58 19.78
C TYR A 117 3.79 8.96 20.05
N LEU A 118 4.95 9.03 20.71
CA LEU A 118 5.60 10.30 21.03
C LEU A 118 6.16 10.99 19.79
N ASN A 119 6.65 10.19 18.84
CA ASN A 119 7.34 10.69 17.65
C ASN A 119 6.45 10.76 16.40
N ASN A 120 5.25 10.14 16.44
CA ASN A 120 4.36 10.10 15.30
C ASN A 120 2.91 10.38 15.70
N PRO A 121 2.34 11.53 15.36
CA PRO A 121 0.94 11.85 15.65
C PRO A 121 -0.03 10.92 14.93
N ASN A 122 0.41 10.27 13.83
CA ASN A 122 -0.39 9.35 13.02
C ASN A 122 -0.13 7.87 13.34
N TYR A 123 0.50 7.58 14.48
CA TYR A 123 0.88 6.21 14.85
C TYR A 123 -0.29 5.22 14.85
N GLY A 124 -1.48 5.63 15.28
CA GLY A 124 -2.69 4.78 15.25
C GLY A 124 -3.04 4.32 13.83
N PHE A 125 -2.99 5.22 12.85
CA PHE A 125 -3.20 4.88 11.44
C PHE A 125 -2.08 4.01 10.88
N ARG A 126 -0.82 4.31 11.21
CA ARG A 126 0.33 3.48 10.86
C ARG A 126 0.18 2.05 11.41
N ARG A 127 -0.22 1.90 12.67
CA ARG A 127 -0.43 0.58 13.27
C ARG A 127 -1.54 -0.21 12.59
N ALA A 128 -2.63 0.47 12.17
CA ALA A 128 -3.76 -0.16 11.49
C ALA A 128 -3.45 -0.56 10.04
N CYS A 129 -2.83 0.32 9.26
CA CYS A 129 -2.70 0.17 7.80
C CYS A 129 -1.26 0.13 7.30
N GLY A 130 -0.26 0.34 8.15
CA GLY A 130 1.14 0.49 7.77
C GLY A 130 1.74 -0.72 7.04
N GLN A 131 1.24 -1.93 7.30
CA GLN A 131 1.66 -3.14 6.60
C GLN A 131 1.33 -3.09 5.09
N MET A 132 0.26 -2.38 4.71
CA MET A 132 -0.18 -2.32 3.32
C MET A 132 0.63 -1.32 2.48
N TYR A 133 0.99 -0.13 3.05
CA TYR A 133 1.69 0.91 2.30
C TYR A 133 3.18 1.03 2.63
N GLY A 134 3.62 0.43 3.74
CA GLY A 134 4.96 0.65 4.28
C GLY A 134 6.12 0.15 3.42
N MET A 135 5.87 -0.81 2.52
CA MET A 135 6.89 -1.35 1.61
C MET A 135 7.06 -0.53 0.33
N TYR A 136 6.14 0.43 0.07
CA TYR A 136 6.11 1.16 -1.19
C TYR A 136 6.62 2.59 -1.04
N GLN A 137 7.11 3.13 -2.15
CA GLN A 137 7.54 4.52 -2.22
C GLN A 137 6.36 5.49 -2.01
N PRO A 138 6.61 6.69 -1.47
CA PRO A 138 5.56 7.69 -1.21
C PRO A 138 4.70 8.06 -2.42
N LYS A 139 5.25 8.00 -3.63
CA LYS A 139 4.52 8.26 -4.88
C LYS A 139 3.55 7.15 -5.28
N PHE A 140 3.76 5.91 -4.77
CA PHE A 140 2.99 4.72 -5.14
C PHE A 140 2.07 4.22 -4.01
N VAL A 141 1.42 5.12 -3.30
CA VAL A 141 0.52 4.80 -2.17
C VAL A 141 -0.61 3.84 -2.57
N LEU A 142 -1.08 3.90 -3.82
CA LEU A 142 -2.16 3.04 -4.33
C LEU A 142 -1.68 1.69 -4.88
N TRP A 143 -0.39 1.37 -4.76
CA TRP A 143 0.15 0.12 -5.29
C TRP A 143 -0.50 -1.15 -4.74
N PRO A 144 -0.85 -1.25 -3.44
CA PRO A 144 -1.59 -2.40 -2.90
C PRO A 144 -2.90 -2.69 -3.63
N THR A 145 -3.61 -1.64 -4.03
CA THR A 145 -4.85 -1.77 -4.80
C THR A 145 -4.60 -2.40 -6.18
N LEU A 146 -3.53 -2.00 -6.87
CA LEU A 146 -3.15 -2.59 -8.16
C LEU A 146 -2.81 -4.07 -8.04
N ILE A 147 -2.20 -4.49 -6.93
CA ILE A 147 -1.95 -5.91 -6.65
C ILE A 147 -3.26 -6.69 -6.48
N LEU A 148 -4.25 -6.12 -5.79
CA LEU A 148 -5.57 -6.74 -5.63
C LEU A 148 -6.31 -6.83 -6.96
N ILE A 149 -6.27 -5.80 -7.78
CA ILE A 149 -6.85 -5.79 -9.13
C ILE A 149 -6.21 -6.89 -10.00
N ARG A 150 -4.89 -7.04 -9.97
CA ARG A 150 -4.21 -8.14 -10.66
C ARG A 150 -4.72 -9.50 -10.19
N LYS A 151 -4.90 -9.70 -8.88
CA LYS A 151 -5.38 -10.97 -8.32
C LYS A 151 -6.79 -11.32 -8.83
N ILE A 152 -7.70 -10.35 -8.91
CA ILE A 152 -9.06 -10.60 -9.42
C ILE A 152 -9.05 -10.91 -10.92
N PHE A 153 -8.21 -10.24 -11.72
CA PHE A 153 -8.04 -10.56 -13.14
C PHE A 153 -7.52 -11.98 -13.36
N LEU A 154 -6.58 -12.45 -12.54
CA LEU A 154 -6.10 -13.83 -12.59
C LEU A 154 -7.20 -14.84 -12.23
N CYS A 155 -8.01 -14.55 -11.21
CA CYS A 155 -9.16 -15.37 -10.88
C CYS A 155 -10.18 -15.42 -12.03
N ALA A 156 -10.52 -14.27 -12.60
CA ALA A 156 -11.45 -14.18 -13.71
C ALA A 156 -10.94 -14.94 -14.94
N ALA A 157 -9.65 -14.80 -15.31
CA ALA A 157 -9.07 -15.53 -16.43
C ALA A 157 -9.14 -17.05 -16.23
N ASN A 158 -8.91 -17.53 -15.01
CA ASN A 158 -9.01 -18.95 -14.68
C ASN A 158 -10.42 -19.51 -14.83
N VAL A 159 -11.45 -18.71 -14.62
CA VAL A 159 -12.84 -19.15 -14.76
C VAL A 159 -13.34 -18.98 -16.18
N LEU A 160 -13.08 -17.82 -16.81
CA LEU A 160 -13.60 -17.50 -18.14
C LEU A 160 -13.02 -18.39 -19.26
N PHE A 161 -11.74 -18.80 -19.13
CA PHE A 161 -11.07 -19.58 -20.18
C PHE A 161 -10.87 -21.04 -19.83
N LYS A 162 -11.64 -21.57 -18.91
CA LYS A 162 -11.47 -22.94 -18.41
C LYS A 162 -11.68 -24.02 -19.45
N GLU A 163 -12.58 -23.81 -20.40
CA GLU A 163 -12.83 -24.75 -21.50
C GLU A 163 -11.64 -24.91 -22.45
N ASN A 164 -10.79 -23.87 -22.53
CA ASN A 164 -9.63 -23.84 -23.39
C ASN A 164 -8.35 -23.57 -22.58
N PRO A 165 -7.66 -24.62 -22.10
CA PRO A 165 -6.45 -24.46 -21.26
C PRO A 165 -5.36 -23.60 -21.91
N THR A 166 -5.25 -23.64 -23.24
CA THR A 166 -4.28 -22.82 -24.00
C THR A 166 -4.59 -21.33 -23.88
N TYR A 167 -5.87 -20.94 -24.03
CA TYR A 167 -6.29 -19.54 -23.84
C TYR A 167 -6.17 -19.11 -22.38
N GLN A 168 -6.49 -19.98 -21.44
CA GLN A 168 -6.32 -19.71 -20.01
C GLN A 168 -4.86 -19.42 -19.66
N LEU A 169 -3.94 -20.26 -20.15
CA LEU A 169 -2.51 -20.09 -19.93
C LEU A 169 -2.01 -18.78 -20.59
N SER A 170 -2.41 -18.52 -21.83
CA SER A 170 -2.03 -17.31 -22.57
C SER A 170 -2.53 -16.05 -21.87
N ALA A 171 -3.80 -16.02 -21.43
CA ALA A 171 -4.38 -14.90 -20.70
C ALA A 171 -3.65 -14.65 -19.36
N THR A 172 -3.42 -15.73 -18.60
CA THR A 172 -2.70 -15.66 -17.32
C THR A 172 -1.28 -15.14 -17.52
N LEU A 173 -0.56 -15.66 -18.51
CA LEU A 173 0.80 -15.22 -18.85
C LEU A 173 0.82 -13.75 -19.25
N SER A 174 -0.14 -13.32 -20.09
CA SER A 174 -0.26 -11.93 -20.54
C SER A 174 -0.52 -10.97 -19.37
N ILE A 175 -1.41 -11.32 -18.44
CA ILE A 175 -1.68 -10.53 -17.23
C ILE A 175 -0.42 -10.43 -16.36
N MET A 176 0.29 -11.56 -16.16
CA MET A 176 1.51 -11.59 -15.36
C MET A 176 2.64 -10.79 -16.01
N PHE A 177 2.79 -10.90 -17.34
CA PHE A 177 3.81 -10.16 -18.09
C PHE A 177 3.54 -8.66 -18.08
N ALA A 178 2.30 -8.23 -18.31
CA ALA A 178 1.91 -6.83 -18.19
C ALA A 178 2.17 -6.29 -16.78
N ALA A 179 1.80 -7.05 -15.75
CA ALA A 179 2.06 -6.68 -14.36
C ALA A 179 3.57 -6.58 -14.05
N PHE A 180 4.37 -7.48 -14.60
CA PHE A 180 5.83 -7.46 -14.46
C PHE A 180 6.45 -6.23 -15.12
N ILE A 181 6.09 -5.94 -16.38
CA ILE A 181 6.55 -4.72 -17.08
C ILE A 181 6.21 -3.48 -16.27
N PHE A 182 4.96 -3.41 -15.78
CA PHE A 182 4.52 -2.28 -14.98
C PHE A 182 5.29 -2.15 -13.67
N GLN A 183 5.58 -3.26 -13.00
CA GLN A 183 6.35 -3.30 -11.76
C GLN A 183 7.81 -2.87 -11.99
N VAL A 184 8.45 -3.36 -13.05
CA VAL A 184 9.83 -2.98 -13.39
C VAL A 184 9.92 -1.50 -13.77
N LYS A 185 8.99 -1.01 -14.59
CA LYS A 185 8.96 0.40 -15.01
C LYS A 185 8.67 1.35 -13.85
N ALA A 186 7.75 0.99 -12.98
CA ALA A 186 7.33 1.83 -11.86
C ALA A 186 8.29 1.76 -10.67
N ASN A 187 8.97 0.61 -10.48
CA ASN A 187 9.80 0.32 -9.30
C ASN A 187 9.15 0.80 -7.98
N PRO A 188 8.00 0.25 -7.60
CA PRO A 188 7.20 0.79 -6.49
C PRO A 188 7.76 0.52 -5.11
N PHE A 189 8.69 -0.44 -4.99
CA PHE A 189 9.25 -0.86 -3.72
C PHE A 189 10.28 0.13 -3.20
N LEU A 190 10.31 0.29 -1.89
CA LEU A 190 11.29 1.10 -1.19
C LEU A 190 12.56 0.23 -0.94
N ASP A 191 13.48 0.25 -1.90
CA ASP A 191 14.80 -0.36 -1.74
C ASP A 191 15.72 0.54 -0.92
N VAL A 192 16.82 -0.03 -0.38
CA VAL A 192 17.83 0.69 0.43
C VAL A 192 18.41 1.88 -0.33
N LYS A 193 18.72 1.70 -1.63
CA LYS A 193 19.24 2.78 -2.50
C LYS A 193 18.21 3.90 -2.69
N GLU A 194 16.95 3.54 -2.89
CA GLU A 194 15.87 4.51 -3.07
C GLU A 194 15.52 5.20 -1.75
N LYS A 195 15.58 4.49 -0.61
CA LYS A 195 15.47 5.09 0.72
C LYS A 195 16.54 6.18 0.91
N ALA A 196 17.81 5.86 0.62
CA ALA A 196 18.91 6.82 0.72
C ALA A 196 18.73 8.04 -0.20
N ARG A 197 18.23 7.83 -1.44
CA ARG A 197 17.92 8.91 -2.38
C ARG A 197 16.81 9.82 -1.85
N LEU A 198 15.70 9.25 -1.40
CA LEU A 198 14.56 10.00 -0.86
C LEU A 198 14.94 10.76 0.41
N MET A 199 15.81 10.20 1.26
CA MET A 199 16.35 10.89 2.43
C MET A 199 17.15 12.13 2.03
N ARG A 200 17.97 12.06 0.98
CA ARG A 200 18.71 13.23 0.46
C ARG A 200 17.78 14.29 -0.10
N GLU A 201 16.85 13.91 -0.98
CA GLU A 201 15.86 14.83 -1.55
C GLU A 201 15.06 15.55 -0.43
N GLN A 202 14.73 14.82 0.64
CA GLN A 202 14.02 15.38 1.79
C GLN A 202 14.90 16.31 2.62
N ALA A 203 16.18 15.97 2.82
CA ALA A 203 17.15 16.84 3.51
C ALA A 203 17.37 18.13 2.71
N GLU A 204 17.60 18.04 1.41
CA GLU A 204 17.73 19.20 0.52
C GLU A 204 16.48 20.10 0.55
N ALA A 205 15.28 19.51 0.50
CA ALA A 205 14.03 20.25 0.59
C ALA A 205 13.86 20.94 1.95
N ASN A 206 14.32 20.34 3.04
CA ASN A 206 14.27 20.93 4.36
C ASN A 206 15.28 22.08 4.50
N ILE A 207 16.49 21.92 3.97
CA ILE A 207 17.51 22.99 3.91
C ILE A 207 16.96 24.16 3.11
N LEU A 208 16.39 23.92 1.93
CA LEU A 208 15.81 24.98 1.10
C LEU A 208 14.68 25.73 1.82
N LYS A 209 13.81 25.02 2.53
CA LYS A 209 12.75 25.64 3.34
C LYS A 209 13.32 26.53 4.45
N GLU A 210 14.38 26.08 5.11
CA GLU A 210 15.00 26.84 6.18
C GLU A 210 15.75 28.08 5.64
N VAL A 211 16.44 27.94 4.51
CA VAL A 211 17.04 29.08 3.79
C VAL A 211 15.98 30.13 3.43
N LEU A 212 14.87 29.70 2.83
CA LEU A 212 13.75 30.61 2.48
C LEU A 212 13.12 31.27 3.72
N ARG A 213 13.07 30.54 4.84
CA ARG A 213 12.59 31.08 6.12
C ARG A 213 13.52 32.13 6.66
N LEU A 214 14.83 31.86 6.63
CA LEU A 214 15.88 32.80 7.09
C LEU A 214 15.97 34.02 6.17
N GLU A 215 15.85 33.85 4.86
CA GLU A 215 15.75 34.99 3.92
C GLU A 215 14.55 35.89 4.22
N ARG A 216 13.38 35.28 4.49
CA ARG A 216 12.19 36.04 4.88
C ARG A 216 12.39 36.76 6.21
N GLN A 217 13.03 36.13 7.18
CA GLN A 217 13.38 36.76 8.45
C GLN A 217 14.43 37.89 8.26
N SER A 218 15.42 37.68 7.40
CA SER A 218 16.43 38.70 7.10
C SER A 218 15.86 39.94 6.41
N MET A 219 14.84 39.76 5.55
CA MET A 219 14.13 40.90 4.97
C MET A 219 13.35 41.67 6.04
N LEU A 220 12.77 40.99 7.02
CA LEU A 220 12.09 41.64 8.14
C LEU A 220 13.08 42.34 9.07
N VAL A 221 14.29 41.79 9.29
CA VAL A 221 15.34 42.35 10.11
C VAL A 221 16.11 43.51 9.41
N ARG A 222 16.18 43.48 8.05
CA ARG A 222 16.70 44.62 7.27
C ARG A 222 15.92 45.92 7.52
N VAL A 223 14.64 45.77 7.84
CA VAL A 223 13.80 46.91 8.27
C VAL A 223 14.20 47.40 9.69
N GLN A 224 14.87 46.55 10.49
CA GLN A 224 15.28 46.84 11.88
C GLN A 224 16.79 47.00 12.14
N GLY A 225 17.65 46.94 11.10
CA GLY A 225 19.05 47.44 11.21
C GLY A 225 20.09 46.51 11.85
N ASN A 226 19.93 45.17 11.83
CA ASN A 226 20.91 44.27 12.46
C ASN A 226 21.71 43.39 11.47
N SER A 227 22.94 43.11 11.85
CA SER A 227 24.09 42.61 11.10
C SER A 227 23.91 41.31 10.30
N TYR A 228 24.04 41.40 8.97
CA TYR A 228 24.00 40.33 7.97
C TYR A 228 25.05 39.21 8.17
N GLY A 229 26.16 39.53 8.83
CA GLY A 229 27.30 38.62 9.02
C GLY A 229 27.03 37.45 9.97
N GLN A 230 26.28 37.67 11.03
CA GLN A 230 25.94 36.60 12.00
C GLN A 230 24.95 35.57 11.43
N LEU A 231 24.03 36.04 10.59
CA LEU A 231 23.03 35.18 9.96
C LEU A 231 23.67 34.20 8.97
N MET A 232 24.58 34.69 8.12
CA MET A 232 25.30 33.86 7.15
C MET A 232 26.23 32.84 7.80
N HIS A 233 26.83 33.19 8.94
CA HIS A 233 27.67 32.25 9.69
C HIS A 233 26.84 31.10 10.30
N THR A 234 25.67 31.41 10.83
CA THR A 234 24.76 30.39 11.40
C THR A 234 24.21 29.45 10.32
N MET A 235 23.85 29.97 9.13
CA MET A 235 23.45 29.19 7.98
C MET A 235 24.53 28.20 7.52
N ARG A 236 25.77 28.68 7.39
CA ARG A 236 26.90 27.85 6.97
C ARG A 236 27.17 26.72 7.95
N LYS A 237 27.08 26.99 9.25
CA LYS A 237 27.23 25.98 10.30
C LYS A 237 26.14 24.92 10.25
N GLN A 238 24.88 25.27 9.96
CA GLN A 238 23.79 24.33 9.84
C GLN A 238 23.91 23.43 8.58
N ILE A 239 24.40 23.99 7.48
CA ILE A 239 24.67 23.22 6.25
C ILE A 239 25.79 22.20 6.50
N ASP A 240 26.90 22.62 7.12
CA ASP A 240 28.03 21.73 7.45
C ASP A 240 27.63 20.62 8.44
N GLU A 241 26.72 20.87 9.36
CA GLU A 241 26.22 19.89 10.33
C GLU A 241 25.28 18.87 9.66
N GLN A 242 24.44 19.31 8.72
CA GLN A 242 23.59 18.43 7.91
C GLN A 242 24.43 17.56 6.96
N ASP A 243 25.47 18.10 6.36
CA ASP A 243 26.40 17.34 5.50
C ASP A 243 27.16 16.27 6.30
N LYS A 244 27.54 16.56 7.56
CA LYS A 244 28.15 15.57 8.47
C LYS A 244 27.17 14.45 8.82
N ILE A 245 25.90 14.77 9.13
CA ILE A 245 24.86 13.77 9.41
C ILE A 245 24.61 12.89 8.18
N MET A 246 24.58 13.49 6.98
CA MET A 246 24.42 12.73 5.73
C MET A 246 25.63 11.84 5.42
N ALA A 247 26.85 12.30 5.74
CA ALA A 247 28.08 11.50 5.58
C ALA A 247 28.11 10.32 6.57
N GLN A 248 27.66 10.52 7.80
CA GLN A 248 27.57 9.47 8.83
C GLN A 248 26.55 8.41 8.47
N ASN A 249 25.35 8.80 8.04
CA ASN A 249 24.33 7.88 7.56
C ASN A 249 24.78 7.12 6.29
N ARG A 250 25.69 7.67 5.49
CA ARG A 250 26.27 6.98 4.34
C ARG A 250 27.22 5.87 4.78
N MET A 251 28.02 6.07 5.83
CA MET A 251 28.92 5.05 6.35
C MET A 251 28.16 3.89 7.02
N ASP A 252 27.07 4.18 7.72
CA ASP A 252 26.25 3.18 8.37
C ASP A 252 25.51 2.26 7.35
N ILE A 253 25.22 2.77 6.15
CA ILE A 253 24.60 2.00 5.05
C ILE A 253 25.65 1.08 4.36
N PHE A 254 26.93 1.44 4.39
CA PHE A 254 28.00 0.61 3.79
C PHE A 254 28.52 -0.47 4.74
N ASN A 255 28.23 -0.39 6.04
CA ASN A 255 28.65 -1.35 7.06
C ASN A 255 27.56 -2.40 7.41
N LEU A 256 26.42 -2.39 6.73
CA LEU A 256 25.35 -3.40 6.73
C LEU A 256 25.37 -4.22 5.43
#